data_47c81cdedd0a8171f9fb9125c68edbb4
#
_entry.id   47c81cdedd0a8171f9fb9125c68edbb4
#
_cell.length_a   1.000
_cell.length_b   1.000
_cell.length_c   1.000
_cell.angle_alpha   90.00
_cell.angle_beta   90.00
_cell.angle_gamma   90.00
#
_symmetry.space_group_name_H-M   'P 1'
#
loop_
_entity.id
_entity.type
_entity.pdbx_description
1 polymer ?
#
loop_
_entity_poly.entity_id
_entity_poly.type
_entity_poly.pdbx_seq_one_letter_code
_entity_poly.pdbx_strand_id
1 'polypeptide(L)'
;MIPFLDLKPAADAADVHAAINRVIARGWFVLGPELETFETEFAAACQAPHAVGVGTGTDALALALRGLGVGPGDEVITAPLSAAYSALAIMMIGARPVFADIDPDRLTLDAAAAAAAVTSRTKAIMPVHLYGQPADMPAIMAVADRHNLLVVEDCCQAHLATCAGRPVGSFGAAAAYSFYPTKNLGALGDGGAITTGDANLAAHLKRLRNGGQTDRYHHAEFGVNSRLDEIQAAVLRARLRWLPRWTSERRALSAEYRRRLKGAPVTVPAEHDPGHVYHLFPILSPERAALQAHLKARGVETLIHYPVPITRQPALAPERPADCPVADRICADVLSLPLHPGLTRQAVEEVAAALDAFHAPA
;
A
#
# COMPACT_ATOMS: atom_id res chain seq x y z
N MET A 1 11.53 9.18 -24.45
CA MET A 1 11.03 8.01 -23.67
C MET A 1 10.40 8.56 -22.41
N ILE A 2 9.16 8.17 -22.13
CA ILE A 2 8.41 8.54 -20.94
C ILE A 2 8.59 7.40 -19.93
N PRO A 3 9.38 7.59 -18.84
CA PRO A 3 9.63 6.54 -17.85
C PRO A 3 8.37 6.28 -17.03
N PHE A 4 8.19 5.04 -16.59
CA PHE A 4 7.10 4.68 -15.70
C PHE A 4 7.20 5.41 -14.35
N LEU A 5 8.42 5.58 -13.85
CA LEU A 5 8.73 6.22 -12.57
C LEU A 5 10.14 6.82 -12.62
N ASP A 6 10.35 7.92 -11.94
CA ASP A 6 11.68 8.49 -11.68
C ASP A 6 11.87 8.58 -10.15
N LEU A 7 12.91 7.91 -9.64
CA LEU A 7 13.24 7.86 -8.20
C LEU A 7 14.34 8.84 -7.80
N LYS A 8 14.92 9.54 -8.76
CA LYS A 8 15.96 10.54 -8.46
C LYS A 8 15.35 11.67 -7.63
N PRO A 9 15.98 12.04 -6.48
CA PRO A 9 15.57 13.24 -5.77
C PRO A 9 15.61 14.45 -6.71
N ALA A 10 14.51 15.21 -6.73
CA ALA A 10 14.37 16.37 -7.60
C ALA A 10 14.15 17.63 -6.75
N ALA A 11 12.89 18.03 -6.55
CA ALA A 11 12.57 19.20 -5.73
C ALA A 11 12.95 19.02 -4.24
N ASP A 12 12.98 17.78 -3.75
CA ASP A 12 13.35 17.40 -2.38
C ASP A 12 14.84 17.11 -2.17
N ALA A 13 15.69 17.22 -3.21
CA ALA A 13 17.11 16.80 -3.16
C ALA A 13 17.90 17.46 -2.02
N ALA A 14 17.77 18.78 -1.86
CA ALA A 14 18.49 19.52 -0.83
C ALA A 14 18.06 19.09 0.60
N ASP A 15 16.74 18.88 0.80
CA ASP A 15 16.19 18.46 2.09
C ASP A 15 16.65 17.04 2.45
N VAL A 16 16.68 16.14 1.47
CA VAL A 16 17.15 14.74 1.62
C VAL A 16 18.63 14.71 1.98
N HIS A 17 19.49 15.45 1.25
CA HIS A 17 20.92 15.51 1.57
C HIS A 17 21.17 16.08 2.97
N ALA A 18 20.48 17.17 3.34
CA ALA A 18 20.59 17.75 4.67
C ALA A 18 20.15 16.76 5.77
N ALA A 19 19.10 15.98 5.53
CA ALA A 19 18.61 14.96 6.45
C ALA A 19 19.65 13.86 6.68
N ILE A 20 20.24 13.31 5.62
CA ILE A 20 21.28 12.28 5.68
C ILE A 20 22.51 12.81 6.44
N ASN A 21 22.98 14.01 6.09
CA ASN A 21 24.14 14.61 6.73
C ASN A 21 23.96 14.81 8.24
N ARG A 22 22.76 15.16 8.71
CA ARG A 22 22.46 15.26 10.15
C ARG A 22 22.64 13.93 10.87
N VAL A 23 22.20 12.82 10.29
CA VAL A 23 22.35 11.49 10.88
C VAL A 23 23.82 11.08 10.93
N ILE A 24 24.54 11.27 9.82
CA ILE A 24 25.97 10.95 9.73
C ILE A 24 26.76 11.77 10.77
N ALA A 25 26.51 13.07 10.87
CA ALA A 25 27.21 13.94 11.84
C ALA A 25 26.90 13.55 13.29
N ARG A 26 25.72 13.01 13.59
CA ARG A 26 25.35 12.55 14.94
C ARG A 26 25.95 11.19 15.28
N GLY A 27 26.17 10.30 14.29
CA GLY A 27 26.72 8.96 14.52
C GLY A 27 25.77 8.00 15.24
N TRP A 28 24.45 8.24 15.23
CA TRP A 28 23.43 7.37 15.80
C TRP A 28 22.50 6.87 14.68
N PHE A 29 22.48 5.56 14.42
CA PHE A 29 21.90 5.01 13.20
C PHE A 29 20.65 4.15 13.41
N VAL A 30 20.34 3.74 14.65
CA VAL A 30 19.21 2.84 14.96
C VAL A 30 18.54 3.28 16.25
N LEU A 31 17.20 3.35 16.23
CA LEU A 31 16.36 3.70 17.40
C LEU A 31 16.80 5.02 18.08
N GLY A 32 16.97 6.05 17.28
CA GLY A 32 17.40 7.37 17.75
C GLY A 32 16.36 8.46 17.47
N PRO A 33 16.76 9.73 17.57
CA PRO A 33 15.84 10.86 17.59
C PRO A 33 15.17 11.18 16.24
N GLU A 34 15.76 10.78 15.09
CA GLU A 34 15.07 10.97 13.79
C GLU A 34 13.88 10.02 13.70
N LEU A 35 14.01 8.78 14.17
CA LEU A 35 12.90 7.83 14.22
C LEU A 35 11.80 8.29 15.19
N GLU A 36 12.15 8.71 16.41
CA GLU A 36 11.17 9.18 17.40
C GLU A 36 10.38 10.38 16.88
N THR A 37 11.07 11.32 16.23
CA THR A 37 10.42 12.49 15.65
C THR A 37 9.59 12.10 14.44
N PHE A 38 10.07 11.18 13.58
CA PHE A 38 9.29 10.68 12.44
C PHE A 38 8.01 10.00 12.90
N GLU A 39 8.07 9.14 13.90
CA GLU A 39 6.88 8.49 14.46
C GLU A 39 5.84 9.52 14.91
N THR A 40 6.28 10.59 15.57
CA THR A 40 5.39 11.69 16.02
C THR A 40 4.80 12.47 14.83
N GLU A 41 5.63 12.88 13.88
CA GLU A 41 5.21 13.65 12.71
C GLU A 41 4.29 12.82 11.79
N PHE A 42 4.60 11.52 11.61
CA PHE A 42 3.80 10.63 10.75
C PHE A 42 2.45 10.28 11.41
N ALA A 43 2.43 10.02 12.72
CA ALA A 43 1.18 9.85 13.47
C ALA A 43 0.26 11.06 13.30
N ALA A 44 0.80 12.27 13.48
CA ALA A 44 0.06 13.52 13.30
C ALA A 44 -0.48 13.67 11.86
N ALA A 45 0.34 13.36 10.85
CA ALA A 45 -0.07 13.42 9.45
C ALA A 45 -1.19 12.43 9.11
N CYS A 46 -1.16 11.23 9.70
CA CYS A 46 -2.22 10.22 9.57
C CYS A 46 -3.43 10.48 10.48
N GLN A 47 -3.42 11.52 11.31
CA GLN A 47 -4.42 11.80 12.34
C GLN A 47 -4.61 10.60 13.30
N ALA A 48 -3.53 9.88 13.58
CA ALA A 48 -3.49 8.77 14.52
C ALA A 48 -2.76 9.18 15.80
N PRO A 49 -3.14 8.68 17.00
CA PRO A 49 -2.43 8.94 18.24
C PRO A 49 -0.99 8.43 18.27
N HIS A 50 -0.72 7.29 17.63
CA HIS A 50 0.57 6.63 17.69
C HIS A 50 1.02 6.11 16.34
N ALA A 51 2.34 6.18 16.07
CA ALA A 51 3.00 5.47 14.99
C ALA A 51 4.24 4.73 15.53
N VAL A 52 4.56 3.59 14.91
CA VAL A 52 5.72 2.74 15.25
C VAL A 52 6.44 2.38 13.96
N GLY A 53 7.67 2.88 13.77
CA GLY A 53 8.49 2.62 12.60
C GLY A 53 9.11 1.21 12.63
N VAL A 54 9.08 0.52 11.51
CA VAL A 54 9.58 -0.86 11.33
C VAL A 54 10.36 -1.00 10.03
N GLY A 55 11.02 -2.14 9.80
CA GLY A 55 11.91 -2.36 8.68
C GLY A 55 11.24 -2.38 7.31
N THR A 56 9.99 -2.88 7.22
CA THR A 56 9.25 -3.00 5.94
C THR A 56 7.75 -2.88 6.16
N GLY A 57 7.00 -2.63 5.07
CA GLY A 57 5.53 -2.71 5.11
C GLY A 57 5.00 -4.11 5.42
N THR A 58 5.73 -5.15 5.01
CA THR A 58 5.37 -6.55 5.32
C THR A 58 5.49 -6.82 6.80
N ASP A 59 6.58 -6.38 7.43
CA ASP A 59 6.74 -6.46 8.88
C ASP A 59 5.66 -5.64 9.61
N ALA A 60 5.29 -4.48 9.05
CA ALA A 60 4.21 -3.66 9.63
C ALA A 60 2.90 -4.42 9.69
N LEU A 61 2.50 -5.10 8.61
CA LEU A 61 1.30 -5.94 8.58
C LEU A 61 1.39 -7.12 9.55
N ALA A 62 2.51 -7.87 9.51
CA ALA A 62 2.73 -9.03 10.37
C ALA A 62 2.72 -8.65 11.86
N LEU A 63 3.42 -7.58 12.21
CA LEU A 63 3.51 -7.12 13.60
C LEU A 63 2.18 -6.52 14.09
N ALA A 64 1.42 -5.80 13.25
CA ALA A 64 0.10 -5.29 13.60
C ALA A 64 -0.86 -6.44 13.94
N LEU A 65 -0.95 -7.45 13.06
CA LEU A 65 -1.77 -8.64 13.29
C LEU A 65 -1.34 -9.38 14.56
N ARG A 66 -0.04 -9.63 14.71
CA ARG A 66 0.51 -10.33 15.86
C ARG A 66 0.32 -9.55 17.17
N GLY A 67 0.53 -8.24 17.14
CA GLY A 67 0.31 -7.37 18.31
C GLY A 67 -1.12 -7.36 18.78
N LEU A 68 -2.07 -7.63 17.87
CA LEU A 68 -3.50 -7.81 18.15
C LEU A 68 -3.88 -9.24 18.54
N GLY A 69 -2.90 -10.15 18.69
CA GLY A 69 -3.12 -11.52 19.13
C GLY A 69 -3.58 -12.47 18.01
N VAL A 70 -3.39 -12.12 16.75
CA VAL A 70 -3.60 -13.02 15.61
C VAL A 70 -2.39 -13.93 15.44
N GLY A 71 -2.59 -15.23 15.23
CA GLY A 71 -1.50 -16.19 15.11
C GLY A 71 -1.93 -17.57 14.60
N PRO A 72 -1.17 -18.64 14.95
CA PRO A 72 -1.43 -19.98 14.46
C PRO A 72 -2.85 -20.47 14.80
N GLY A 73 -3.55 -20.97 13.78
CA GLY A 73 -4.93 -21.44 13.89
C GLY A 73 -5.98 -20.39 13.51
N ASP A 74 -5.61 -19.11 13.49
CA ASP A 74 -6.50 -18.02 13.06
C ASP A 74 -6.50 -17.85 11.55
N GLU A 75 -7.60 -17.30 11.03
CA GLU A 75 -7.77 -16.91 9.63
C GLU A 75 -7.89 -15.39 9.50
N VAL A 76 -7.26 -14.84 8.45
CA VAL A 76 -7.34 -13.42 8.11
C VAL A 76 -7.87 -13.29 6.68
N ILE A 77 -9.01 -12.61 6.51
CA ILE A 77 -9.61 -12.35 5.21
C ILE A 77 -8.89 -11.18 4.53
N THR A 78 -8.49 -11.35 3.26
CA THR A 78 -7.86 -10.29 2.46
C THR A 78 -8.21 -10.42 0.98
N ALA A 79 -7.83 -9.43 0.18
CA ALA A 79 -8.10 -9.42 -1.26
C ALA A 79 -7.02 -10.22 -2.05
N PRO A 80 -7.42 -10.92 -3.13
CA PRO A 80 -6.49 -11.64 -4.01
C PRO A 80 -5.73 -10.73 -4.97
N LEU A 81 -6.25 -9.53 -5.26
CA LEU A 81 -5.60 -8.52 -6.10
C LEU A 81 -4.80 -7.56 -5.21
N SER A 82 -3.53 -7.84 -5.05
CA SER A 82 -2.55 -7.01 -4.35
C SER A 82 -1.13 -7.52 -4.63
N ALA A 83 -0.12 -6.84 -4.08
CA ALA A 83 1.19 -7.45 -3.90
C ALA A 83 1.07 -8.66 -2.94
N ALA A 84 1.77 -9.74 -3.20
CA ALA A 84 1.69 -10.97 -2.39
C ALA A 84 2.05 -10.77 -0.91
N TYR A 85 2.68 -9.64 -0.59
CA TYR A 85 3.16 -9.31 0.75
C TYR A 85 2.04 -9.22 1.80
N SER A 86 0.80 -8.88 1.41
CA SER A 86 -0.35 -8.93 2.32
C SER A 86 -0.59 -10.36 2.83
N ALA A 87 -0.61 -11.36 1.92
CA ALA A 87 -0.75 -12.77 2.31
C ALA A 87 0.49 -13.30 3.03
N LEU A 88 1.70 -12.93 2.57
CA LEU A 88 2.95 -13.36 3.21
C LEU A 88 3.03 -12.86 4.65
N ALA A 89 2.58 -11.65 4.96
CA ALA A 89 2.54 -11.12 6.31
C ALA A 89 1.64 -11.95 7.24
N ILE A 90 0.50 -12.42 6.74
CA ILE A 90 -0.40 -13.33 7.47
C ILE A 90 0.30 -14.67 7.75
N MET A 91 0.96 -15.23 6.74
CA MET A 91 1.69 -16.51 6.86
C MET A 91 2.90 -16.40 7.79
N MET A 92 3.60 -15.26 7.82
CA MET A 92 4.75 -15.02 8.70
C MET A 92 4.42 -15.16 10.18
N ILE A 93 3.19 -14.90 10.58
CA ILE A 93 2.72 -15.06 11.96
C ILE A 93 2.06 -16.43 12.24
N GLY A 94 2.07 -17.34 11.25
CA GLY A 94 1.46 -18.65 11.32
C GLY A 94 -0.07 -18.67 11.18
N ALA A 95 -0.69 -17.53 10.86
CA ALA A 95 -2.10 -17.47 10.53
C ALA A 95 -2.32 -17.85 9.05
N ARG A 96 -3.58 -18.16 8.71
CA ARG A 96 -3.98 -18.57 7.36
C ARG A 96 -4.61 -17.41 6.59
N PRO A 97 -4.13 -17.05 5.40
CA PRO A 97 -4.84 -16.12 4.53
C PRO A 97 -6.09 -16.77 3.95
N VAL A 98 -7.22 -16.10 4.05
CA VAL A 98 -8.48 -16.43 3.38
C VAL A 98 -8.77 -15.34 2.36
N PHE A 99 -8.96 -15.73 1.10
CA PHE A 99 -9.19 -14.76 0.04
C PHE A 99 -10.68 -14.61 -0.23
N ALA A 100 -11.13 -13.37 -0.26
CA ALA A 100 -12.44 -12.97 -0.75
C ALA A 100 -12.27 -12.08 -1.98
N ASP A 101 -13.10 -12.26 -3.00
CA ASP A 101 -12.96 -11.56 -4.27
C ASP A 101 -13.11 -10.05 -4.12
N ILE A 102 -12.80 -9.33 -5.16
CA ILE A 102 -12.80 -7.88 -5.20
C ILE A 102 -14.08 -7.33 -5.84
N ASP A 103 -14.43 -6.10 -5.46
CA ASP A 103 -15.39 -5.29 -6.19
C ASP A 103 -14.82 -4.96 -7.59
N PRO A 104 -15.56 -5.28 -8.69
CA PRO A 104 -15.07 -5.11 -10.05
C PRO A 104 -14.84 -3.65 -10.46
N ASP A 105 -15.49 -2.70 -9.81
CA ASP A 105 -15.41 -1.29 -10.14
C ASP A 105 -14.38 -0.56 -9.26
N ARG A 106 -14.32 -0.92 -7.96
CA ARG A 106 -13.39 -0.34 -6.99
C ARG A 106 -12.01 -1.00 -7.00
N LEU A 107 -11.92 -2.26 -7.44
CA LEU A 107 -10.70 -3.09 -7.46
C LEU A 107 -10.09 -3.35 -6.07
N THR A 108 -10.88 -3.21 -5.02
CA THR A 108 -10.51 -3.53 -3.64
C THR A 108 -11.42 -4.62 -3.08
N LEU A 109 -11.12 -5.13 -1.90
CA LEU A 109 -11.90 -6.18 -1.24
C LEU A 109 -13.42 -5.88 -1.27
N ASP A 110 -14.21 -6.79 -1.80
CA ASP A 110 -15.67 -6.72 -1.75
C ASP A 110 -16.19 -7.13 -0.36
N ALA A 111 -17.01 -6.27 0.24
CA ALA A 111 -17.52 -6.49 1.60
C ALA A 111 -18.49 -7.68 1.70
N ALA A 112 -19.28 -7.95 0.64
CA ALA A 112 -20.19 -9.10 0.62
C ALA A 112 -19.41 -10.41 0.46
N ALA A 113 -18.38 -10.42 -0.40
CA ALA A 113 -17.47 -11.55 -0.53
C ALA A 113 -16.70 -11.80 0.77
N ALA A 114 -16.25 -10.73 1.45
CA ALA A 114 -15.61 -10.84 2.76
C ALA A 114 -16.55 -11.45 3.81
N ALA A 115 -17.81 -11.01 3.86
CA ALA A 115 -18.82 -11.58 4.76
C ALA A 115 -19.07 -13.07 4.49
N ALA A 116 -19.13 -13.46 3.23
CA ALA A 116 -19.34 -14.87 2.83
C ALA A 116 -18.13 -15.77 3.17
N ALA A 117 -16.93 -15.18 3.27
CA ALA A 117 -15.70 -15.91 3.61
C ALA A 117 -15.47 -16.10 5.12
N VAL A 118 -16.30 -15.52 5.99
CA VAL A 118 -16.17 -15.62 7.44
C VAL A 118 -16.41 -17.06 7.92
N THR A 119 -15.50 -17.58 8.72
CA THR A 119 -15.59 -18.87 9.40
C THR A 119 -15.46 -18.71 10.92
N SER A 120 -15.61 -19.79 11.68
CA SER A 120 -15.37 -19.78 13.13
C SER A 120 -13.91 -19.52 13.53
N ARG A 121 -12.96 -19.59 12.59
CA ARG A 121 -11.53 -19.28 12.81
C ARG A 121 -11.16 -17.88 12.33
N THR A 122 -12.04 -17.19 11.65
CA THR A 122 -11.76 -15.83 11.19
C THR A 122 -11.55 -14.91 12.39
N LYS A 123 -10.38 -14.27 12.44
CA LYS A 123 -9.98 -13.36 13.52
C LYS A 123 -9.92 -11.92 13.06
N ALA A 124 -9.55 -11.69 11.79
CA ALA A 124 -9.38 -10.35 11.26
C ALA A 124 -9.78 -10.25 9.77
N ILE A 125 -10.11 -9.04 9.36
CA ILE A 125 -10.17 -8.62 7.95
C ILE A 125 -9.03 -7.65 7.71
N MET A 126 -8.30 -7.85 6.60
CA MET A 126 -7.19 -6.99 6.18
C MET A 126 -7.48 -6.43 4.79
N PRO A 127 -8.24 -5.33 4.70
CA PRO A 127 -8.49 -4.64 3.45
C PRO A 127 -7.23 -3.95 2.94
N VAL A 128 -7.02 -3.97 1.62
CA VAL A 128 -5.92 -3.26 0.95
C VAL A 128 -6.50 -2.05 0.23
N HIS A 129 -5.94 -0.87 0.50
CA HIS A 129 -6.26 0.37 -0.23
C HIS A 129 -5.42 0.44 -1.51
N LEU A 130 -5.81 -0.38 -2.49
CA LEU A 130 -5.02 -0.67 -3.68
C LEU A 130 -4.93 0.55 -4.60
N TYR A 131 -3.77 0.77 -5.23
CA TYR A 131 -3.46 1.88 -6.14
C TYR A 131 -3.61 3.29 -5.52
N GLY A 132 -3.88 3.35 -4.21
CA GLY A 132 -4.20 4.58 -3.49
C GLY A 132 -5.69 4.90 -3.43
N GLN A 133 -6.56 3.98 -3.92
CA GLN A 133 -8.01 4.03 -3.76
C GLN A 133 -8.39 3.37 -2.43
N PRO A 134 -9.14 4.06 -1.56
CA PRO A 134 -9.67 3.43 -0.36
C PRO A 134 -10.58 2.25 -0.68
N ALA A 135 -10.46 1.16 0.08
CA ALA A 135 -11.49 0.13 0.14
C ALA A 135 -12.79 0.73 0.71
N ASP A 136 -13.92 0.07 0.51
CA ASP A 136 -15.20 0.50 1.11
C ASP A 136 -15.19 0.25 2.62
N MET A 137 -14.52 1.14 3.35
CA MET A 137 -14.33 0.97 4.79
C MET A 137 -15.64 0.95 5.58
N PRO A 138 -16.66 1.80 5.28
CA PRO A 138 -17.94 1.70 5.94
C PRO A 138 -18.58 0.29 5.81
N ALA A 139 -18.58 -0.28 4.62
CA ALA A 139 -19.14 -1.63 4.40
C ALA A 139 -18.29 -2.72 5.06
N ILE A 140 -16.97 -2.64 4.99
CA ILE A 140 -16.05 -3.59 5.65
C ILE A 140 -16.17 -3.54 7.17
N MET A 141 -16.25 -2.34 7.76
CA MET A 141 -16.46 -2.19 9.21
C MET A 141 -17.79 -2.78 9.65
N ALA A 142 -18.87 -2.61 8.87
CA ALA A 142 -20.16 -3.23 9.18
C ALA A 142 -20.09 -4.77 9.18
N VAL A 143 -19.28 -5.39 8.33
CA VAL A 143 -19.00 -6.83 8.36
C VAL A 143 -18.22 -7.20 9.62
N ALA A 144 -17.13 -6.45 9.90
CA ALA A 144 -16.28 -6.70 11.06
C ALA A 144 -17.07 -6.61 12.38
N ASP A 145 -17.89 -5.58 12.54
CA ASP A 145 -18.74 -5.39 13.72
C ASP A 145 -19.75 -6.53 13.91
N ARG A 146 -20.42 -6.96 12.83
CA ARG A 146 -21.39 -8.06 12.85
C ARG A 146 -20.78 -9.38 13.33
N HIS A 147 -19.52 -9.62 12.96
CA HIS A 147 -18.84 -10.89 13.25
C HIS A 147 -17.78 -10.76 14.35
N ASN A 148 -17.70 -9.61 15.03
CA ASN A 148 -16.71 -9.31 16.07
C ASN A 148 -15.27 -9.59 15.62
N LEU A 149 -14.91 -9.09 14.42
CA LEU A 149 -13.59 -9.26 13.81
C LEU A 149 -12.74 -8.01 13.99
N LEU A 150 -11.43 -8.22 14.09
CA LEU A 150 -10.46 -7.15 14.02
C LEU A 150 -10.34 -6.64 12.57
N VAL A 151 -9.98 -5.36 12.41
CA VAL A 151 -9.60 -4.81 11.10
C VAL A 151 -8.19 -4.26 11.19
N VAL A 152 -7.31 -4.70 10.28
CA VAL A 152 -5.97 -4.15 10.07
C VAL A 152 -5.90 -3.64 8.65
N GLU A 153 -5.75 -2.32 8.49
CA GLU A 153 -5.76 -1.68 7.18
C GLU A 153 -4.38 -1.75 6.51
N ASP A 154 -4.30 -2.31 5.28
CA ASP A 154 -3.10 -2.22 4.45
C ASP A 154 -3.13 -0.89 3.68
N CYS A 155 -2.46 0.11 4.25
CA CYS A 155 -2.30 1.46 3.70
C CYS A 155 -1.00 1.63 2.90
N CYS A 156 -0.29 0.54 2.55
CA CYS A 156 1.02 0.61 1.88
C CYS A 156 1.01 1.34 0.53
N GLN A 157 -0.14 1.55 -0.07
CA GLN A 157 -0.30 2.29 -1.31
C GLN A 157 -1.19 3.55 -1.14
N ALA A 158 -1.60 3.90 0.07
CA ALA A 158 -2.63 4.90 0.30
C ALA A 158 -2.24 5.94 1.38
N HIS A 159 -0.99 6.40 1.36
CA HIS A 159 -0.49 7.41 2.30
C HIS A 159 -1.36 8.67 2.26
N LEU A 160 -1.97 9.01 3.41
CA LEU A 160 -2.87 10.14 3.61
C LEU A 160 -4.12 10.14 2.72
N ALA A 161 -4.55 8.98 2.22
CA ALA A 161 -5.85 8.85 1.56
C ALA A 161 -6.98 9.00 2.58
N THR A 162 -8.17 9.36 2.08
CA THR A 162 -9.38 9.44 2.91
C THR A 162 -10.52 8.65 2.30
N CYS A 163 -11.32 7.99 3.12
CA CYS A 163 -12.56 7.32 2.75
C CYS A 163 -13.73 8.05 3.42
N ALA A 164 -14.68 8.53 2.64
CA ALA A 164 -15.80 9.34 3.15
C ALA A 164 -15.35 10.50 4.06
N GLY A 165 -14.24 11.16 3.71
CA GLY A 165 -13.66 12.28 4.47
C GLY A 165 -12.86 11.88 5.72
N ARG A 166 -12.79 10.61 6.08
CA ARG A 166 -12.03 10.10 7.22
C ARG A 166 -10.71 9.48 6.74
N PRO A 167 -9.55 9.73 7.39
CA PRO A 167 -8.28 9.13 6.99
C PRO A 167 -8.34 7.62 6.97
N VAL A 168 -7.82 6.98 5.90
CA VAL A 168 -7.55 5.54 5.93
C VAL A 168 -6.45 5.27 6.96
N GLY A 169 -6.51 4.11 7.58
CA GLY A 169 -5.65 3.77 8.72
C GLY A 169 -6.22 4.19 10.07
N SER A 170 -7.41 4.81 10.08
CA SER A 170 -8.12 5.18 11.31
C SER A 170 -9.38 4.36 11.57
N PHE A 171 -9.79 3.49 10.63
CA PHE A 171 -11.01 2.70 10.77
C PHE A 171 -10.78 1.43 11.59
N GLY A 172 -9.66 0.76 11.39
CA GLY A 172 -9.31 -0.48 12.06
C GLY A 172 -8.59 -0.28 13.40
N ALA A 173 -8.25 -1.39 14.04
CA ALA A 173 -7.46 -1.41 15.27
C ALA A 173 -6.00 -0.97 15.04
N ALA A 174 -5.48 -1.22 13.83
CA ALA A 174 -4.16 -0.78 13.39
C ALA A 174 -4.13 -0.64 11.87
N ALA A 175 -3.16 0.11 11.37
CA ALA A 175 -2.87 0.21 9.94
C ALA A 175 -1.38 0.11 9.66
N ALA A 176 -1.03 -0.49 8.53
CA ALA A 176 0.34 -0.69 8.09
C ALA A 176 0.66 0.16 6.86
N TYR A 177 1.87 0.70 6.82
CA TYR A 177 2.41 1.53 5.75
C TYR A 177 3.75 0.99 5.28
N SER A 178 4.03 1.13 3.98
CA SER A 178 5.32 0.82 3.37
C SER A 178 5.97 2.10 2.89
N PHE A 179 7.26 2.23 3.11
CA PHE A 179 8.07 3.33 2.59
C PHE A 179 9.07 2.85 1.53
N TYR A 180 8.81 1.70 0.88
CA TYR A 180 9.60 1.28 -0.27
C TYR A 180 9.74 2.44 -1.27
N PRO A 181 10.90 2.62 -1.93
CA PRO A 181 11.20 3.85 -2.70
C PRO A 181 10.16 4.29 -3.73
N THR A 182 9.37 3.35 -4.28
CA THR A 182 8.31 3.67 -5.26
C THR A 182 7.02 4.20 -4.65
N LYS A 183 6.88 4.16 -3.32
CA LYS A 183 5.64 4.60 -2.63
C LYS A 183 5.48 6.12 -2.68
N ASN A 184 4.24 6.60 -2.50
CA ASN A 184 3.94 8.04 -2.49
C ASN A 184 4.78 8.79 -1.46
N LEU A 185 5.04 8.17 -0.31
CA LEU A 185 6.07 8.55 0.64
C LEU A 185 7.12 7.43 0.67
N GLY A 186 8.18 7.58 -0.13
CA GLY A 186 9.24 6.58 -0.27
C GLY A 186 10.51 6.98 0.47
N ALA A 187 11.15 6.04 1.14
CA ALA A 187 12.50 6.15 1.69
C ALA A 187 13.56 5.97 0.57
N LEU A 188 14.83 5.89 0.93
CA LEU A 188 15.93 5.51 0.01
C LEU A 188 16.31 4.02 0.13
N GLY A 189 15.44 3.22 0.68
CA GLY A 189 15.54 1.78 0.89
C GLY A 189 14.23 1.27 1.48
N ASP A 190 14.27 0.14 2.16
CA ASP A 190 13.10 -0.38 2.84
C ASP A 190 12.71 0.47 4.06
N GLY A 191 11.43 0.41 4.40
CA GLY A 191 10.86 1.04 5.57
C GLY A 191 9.36 0.74 5.67
N GLY A 192 8.85 0.85 6.87
CA GLY A 192 7.43 0.72 7.17
C GLY A 192 7.04 1.40 8.47
N ALA A 193 5.76 1.54 8.70
CA ALA A 193 5.21 1.98 9.98
C ALA A 193 3.87 1.33 10.26
N ILE A 194 3.52 1.29 11.53
CA ILE A 194 2.20 0.88 12.02
C ILE A 194 1.59 2.08 12.73
N THR A 195 0.34 2.44 12.42
CA THR A 195 -0.43 3.40 13.21
C THR A 195 -1.52 2.71 14.01
N THR A 196 -1.83 3.24 15.19
CA THR A 196 -2.90 2.76 16.05
C THR A 196 -3.41 3.84 16.99
N GLY A 197 -4.67 3.71 17.40
CA GLY A 197 -5.26 4.53 18.46
C GLY A 197 -4.95 4.04 19.87
N ASP A 198 -4.46 2.81 20.03
CA ASP A 198 -4.23 2.15 21.32
C ASP A 198 -2.77 2.31 21.79
N ALA A 199 -2.57 3.03 22.88
CA ALA A 199 -1.26 3.23 23.49
C ALA A 199 -0.59 1.93 23.98
N ASN A 200 -1.37 0.96 24.46
CA ASN A 200 -0.86 -0.33 24.91
C ASN A 200 -0.36 -1.16 23.71
N LEU A 201 -1.12 -1.16 22.61
CA LEU A 201 -0.69 -1.79 21.37
C LEU A 201 0.56 -1.12 20.83
N ALA A 202 0.64 0.22 20.81
CA ALA A 202 1.83 0.93 20.35
C ALA A 202 3.07 0.57 21.18
N ALA A 203 2.94 0.52 22.51
CA ALA A 203 4.02 0.09 23.41
C ALA A 203 4.43 -1.37 23.16
N HIS A 204 3.45 -2.26 22.94
CA HIS A 204 3.69 -3.66 22.60
C HIS A 204 4.42 -3.81 21.27
N LEU A 205 3.99 -3.08 20.22
CA LEU A 205 4.65 -3.08 18.91
C LEU A 205 6.10 -2.58 18.97
N LYS A 206 6.38 -1.57 19.80
CA LYS A 206 7.76 -1.08 20.05
C LYS A 206 8.65 -2.15 20.66
N ARG A 207 8.11 -3.03 21.52
CA ARG A 207 8.84 -4.20 22.04
C ARG A 207 9.02 -5.26 20.96
N LEU A 208 7.93 -5.64 20.29
CA LEU A 208 7.96 -6.69 19.25
C LEU A 208 8.97 -6.40 18.14
N ARG A 209 9.05 -5.14 17.64
CA ARG A 209 9.99 -4.75 16.59
C ARG A 209 11.46 -4.85 17.00
N ASN A 210 11.73 -4.85 18.30
CA ASN A 210 13.07 -4.88 18.87
C ASN A 210 13.33 -6.16 19.68
N GLY A 211 12.97 -7.31 19.14
CA GLY A 211 13.24 -8.61 19.73
C GLY A 211 12.42 -8.96 20.96
N GLY A 212 11.34 -8.22 21.26
CA GLY A 212 10.54 -8.43 22.48
C GLY A 212 11.23 -7.93 23.76
N GLN A 213 12.21 -7.02 23.61
CA GLN A 213 12.99 -6.49 24.73
C GLN A 213 12.18 -5.52 25.60
N THR A 214 12.29 -5.67 26.92
CA THR A 214 11.84 -4.68 27.92
C THR A 214 12.95 -3.73 28.29
N ASP A 215 14.17 -4.23 28.35
CA ASP A 215 15.41 -3.46 28.53
C ASP A 215 16.57 -4.20 27.83
N ARG A 216 17.78 -3.67 27.96
CA ARG A 216 18.96 -4.23 27.26
C ARG A 216 19.23 -5.66 27.72
N TYR A 217 19.16 -6.62 26.76
CA TYR A 217 19.37 -8.06 26.92
C TYR A 217 18.26 -8.85 27.62
N HIS A 218 17.15 -8.21 28.02
CA HIS A 218 16.00 -8.93 28.59
C HIS A 218 14.86 -8.98 27.58
N HIS A 219 14.57 -10.17 27.08
CA HIS A 219 13.48 -10.46 26.13
C HIS A 219 12.30 -11.05 26.88
N ALA A 220 11.23 -10.26 27.08
CA ALA A 220 10.04 -10.71 27.78
C ALA A 220 9.09 -11.55 26.90
N GLU A 221 9.25 -11.43 25.59
CA GLU A 221 8.42 -12.12 24.62
C GLU A 221 9.21 -12.38 23.32
N PHE A 222 8.72 -13.27 22.49
CA PHE A 222 9.32 -13.48 21.18
C PHE A 222 9.02 -12.30 20.26
N GLY A 223 10.01 -11.54 19.87
CA GLY A 223 9.93 -10.41 18.94
C GLY A 223 10.75 -10.65 17.69
N VAL A 224 10.85 -9.62 16.86
CA VAL A 224 11.67 -9.62 15.63
C VAL A 224 12.65 -8.45 15.63
N ASN A 225 13.65 -8.52 14.78
CA ASN A 225 14.53 -7.38 14.51
C ASN A 225 14.01 -6.64 13.26
N SER A 226 13.05 -5.73 13.47
CA SER A 226 12.44 -4.94 12.41
C SER A 226 12.33 -3.48 12.85
N ARG A 227 13.27 -2.66 12.43
CA ARG A 227 13.41 -1.25 12.85
C ARG A 227 13.56 -0.37 11.62
N LEU A 228 12.94 0.79 11.62
CA LEU A 228 13.19 1.83 10.64
C LEU A 228 14.51 2.53 10.99
N ASP A 229 15.48 2.50 10.09
CA ASP A 229 16.78 3.12 10.29
C ASP A 229 16.68 4.65 10.39
N GLU A 230 17.58 5.28 11.19
CA GLU A 230 17.62 6.73 11.37
C GLU A 230 17.78 7.50 10.04
N ILE A 231 18.59 6.98 9.12
CA ILE A 231 18.75 7.59 7.80
C ILE A 231 17.42 7.59 7.04
N GLN A 232 16.70 6.48 7.04
CA GLN A 232 15.41 6.38 6.36
C GLN A 232 14.35 7.26 7.05
N ALA A 233 14.33 7.28 8.37
CA ALA A 233 13.43 8.15 9.14
C ALA A 233 13.70 9.64 8.86
N ALA A 234 14.96 10.06 8.80
CA ALA A 234 15.33 11.44 8.48
C ALA A 234 14.92 11.84 7.05
N VAL A 235 15.09 10.96 6.07
CA VAL A 235 14.65 11.15 4.68
C VAL A 235 13.13 11.25 4.62
N LEU A 236 12.42 10.35 5.30
CA LEU A 236 10.95 10.35 5.32
C LEU A 236 10.39 11.61 5.97
N ARG A 237 11.00 12.13 7.04
CA ARG A 237 10.65 13.42 7.64
C ARG A 237 10.79 14.58 6.64
N ALA A 238 11.89 14.60 5.90
CA ALA A 238 12.09 15.61 4.86
C ALA A 238 10.99 15.51 3.78
N ARG A 239 10.68 14.30 3.31
CA ARG A 239 9.68 14.02 2.25
C ARG A 239 8.23 14.15 2.70
N LEU A 240 7.93 13.93 3.97
CA LEU A 240 6.57 14.06 4.51
C LEU A 240 5.98 15.46 4.26
N ARG A 241 6.82 16.51 4.30
CA ARG A 241 6.40 17.89 4.01
C ARG A 241 6.02 18.09 2.53
N TRP A 242 6.57 17.28 1.63
CA TRP A 242 6.30 17.33 0.20
C TRP A 242 5.08 16.49 -0.20
N LEU A 243 4.69 15.52 0.61
CA LEU A 243 3.64 14.54 0.27
C LEU A 243 2.29 15.18 -0.11
N PRO A 244 1.77 16.22 0.57
CA PRO A 244 0.52 16.86 0.15
C PRO A 244 0.61 17.47 -1.25
N ARG A 245 1.73 18.10 -1.59
CA ARG A 245 1.99 18.65 -2.93
C ARG A 245 2.05 17.53 -3.96
N TRP A 246 2.82 16.49 -3.72
CA TRP A 246 2.93 15.34 -4.63
C TRP A 246 1.59 14.65 -4.86
N THR A 247 0.76 14.53 -3.82
CA THR A 247 -0.59 13.99 -3.95
C THR A 247 -1.46 14.89 -4.82
N SER A 248 -1.39 16.22 -4.67
CA SER A 248 -2.11 17.17 -5.52
C SER A 248 -1.66 17.06 -6.99
N GLU A 249 -0.36 16.95 -7.24
CA GLU A 249 0.21 16.78 -8.59
C GLU A 249 -0.26 15.44 -9.22
N ARG A 250 -0.25 14.32 -8.48
CA ARG A 250 -0.80 13.03 -8.94
C ARG A 250 -2.28 13.12 -9.29
N ARG A 251 -3.09 13.76 -8.46
CA ARG A 251 -4.53 13.98 -8.72
C ARG A 251 -4.76 14.81 -9.98
N ALA A 252 -4.00 15.89 -10.18
CA ALA A 252 -4.10 16.73 -11.37
C ALA A 252 -3.76 15.97 -12.66
N LEU A 253 -2.69 15.17 -12.64
CA LEU A 253 -2.30 14.31 -13.78
C LEU A 253 -3.32 13.22 -14.04
N SER A 254 -3.87 12.61 -12.98
CA SER A 254 -4.92 11.58 -13.09
C SER A 254 -6.22 12.14 -13.67
N ALA A 255 -6.62 13.35 -13.27
CA ALA A 255 -7.76 14.04 -13.86
C ALA A 255 -7.54 14.31 -15.36
N GLU A 256 -6.32 14.68 -15.76
CA GLU A 256 -5.97 14.86 -17.17
C GLU A 256 -6.02 13.54 -17.94
N TYR A 257 -5.49 12.43 -17.42
CA TYR A 257 -5.66 11.11 -18.01
C TYR A 257 -7.14 10.75 -18.17
N ARG A 258 -7.95 10.87 -17.12
CA ARG A 258 -9.39 10.58 -17.17
C ARG A 258 -10.13 11.38 -18.23
N ARG A 259 -9.76 12.66 -18.40
CA ARG A 259 -10.35 13.53 -19.41
C ARG A 259 -9.99 13.09 -20.83
N ARG A 260 -8.72 12.74 -21.07
CA ARG A 260 -8.20 12.39 -22.41
C ARG A 260 -8.56 10.97 -22.81
N LEU A 261 -8.67 10.06 -21.89
CA LEU A 261 -8.99 8.64 -22.17
C LEU A 261 -10.50 8.39 -22.32
N LYS A 262 -11.35 9.42 -22.34
CA LYS A 262 -12.76 9.26 -22.66
C LYS A 262 -12.90 8.80 -24.12
N GLY A 263 -13.40 7.56 -24.31
CA GLY A 263 -13.57 6.96 -25.63
C GLY A 263 -12.34 6.23 -26.18
N ALA A 264 -11.23 6.21 -25.46
CA ALA A 264 -10.08 5.35 -25.77
C ALA A 264 -10.45 3.86 -25.66
N PRO A 265 -9.75 2.95 -26.39
CA PRO A 265 -10.05 1.50 -26.38
C PRO A 265 -9.58 0.80 -25.09
N VAL A 266 -9.77 1.44 -23.95
CA VAL A 266 -9.40 0.94 -22.63
C VAL A 266 -10.44 1.36 -21.58
N THR A 267 -10.57 0.59 -20.51
CA THR A 267 -11.40 0.97 -19.37
C THR A 267 -10.53 1.61 -18.30
N VAL A 268 -10.90 2.80 -17.84
CA VAL A 268 -10.27 3.46 -16.69
C VAL A 268 -11.15 3.19 -15.46
N PRO A 269 -10.65 2.48 -14.44
CA PRO A 269 -11.43 2.19 -13.22
C PRO A 269 -11.99 3.46 -12.59
N ALA A 270 -13.19 3.39 -12.02
CA ALA A 270 -13.86 4.54 -11.44
C ALA A 270 -13.09 5.10 -10.23
N GLU A 271 -13.17 6.41 -10.00
CA GLU A 271 -12.79 7.05 -8.75
C GLU A 271 -14.01 7.03 -7.82
N HIS A 272 -13.97 6.23 -6.77
CA HIS A 272 -15.08 6.08 -5.83
C HIS A 272 -15.00 7.02 -4.64
N ASP A 273 -13.83 7.60 -4.39
CA ASP A 273 -13.61 8.50 -3.27
C ASP A 273 -12.66 9.64 -3.68
N PRO A 274 -13.03 10.92 -3.44
CA PRO A 274 -12.15 12.06 -3.70
C PRO A 274 -10.85 12.03 -2.88
N GLY A 275 -10.80 11.16 -1.88
CA GLY A 275 -9.60 10.88 -1.08
C GLY A 275 -8.57 9.99 -1.77
N HIS A 276 -8.81 9.49 -2.98
CA HIS A 276 -7.86 8.71 -3.76
C HIS A 276 -6.52 9.44 -3.97
N VAL A 277 -5.39 8.80 -3.64
CA VAL A 277 -4.05 9.44 -3.71
C VAL A 277 -3.22 9.01 -4.91
N TYR A 278 -3.78 8.20 -5.79
CA TYR A 278 -3.19 7.79 -7.07
C TYR A 278 -1.73 7.34 -6.95
N HIS A 279 -1.50 6.30 -6.15
CA HIS A 279 -0.20 5.63 -6.14
C HIS A 279 0.15 5.10 -7.53
N LEU A 280 -0.82 4.49 -8.20
CA LEU A 280 -0.76 4.04 -9.58
C LEU A 280 -1.98 4.55 -10.35
N PHE A 281 -1.87 4.57 -11.68
CA PHE A 281 -2.98 4.83 -12.61
C PHE A 281 -3.22 3.58 -13.46
N PRO A 282 -4.04 2.63 -13.00
CA PRO A 282 -4.39 1.44 -13.76
C PRO A 282 -5.40 1.75 -14.86
N ILE A 283 -5.25 1.04 -15.97
CA ILE A 283 -6.26 0.88 -17.04
C ILE A 283 -6.48 -0.61 -17.27
N LEU A 284 -7.61 -0.98 -17.85
CA LEU A 284 -7.93 -2.34 -18.21
C LEU A 284 -8.05 -2.47 -19.72
N SER A 285 -7.44 -3.50 -20.30
CA SER A 285 -7.53 -3.85 -21.70
C SER A 285 -7.49 -5.37 -21.87
N PRO A 286 -8.49 -5.99 -22.53
CA PRO A 286 -8.41 -7.40 -22.90
C PRO A 286 -7.19 -7.71 -23.76
N GLU A 287 -6.73 -6.74 -24.55
CA GLU A 287 -5.55 -6.82 -25.42
C GLU A 287 -4.27 -6.28 -24.71
N ARG A 288 -4.17 -6.45 -23.38
CA ARG A 288 -3.10 -5.88 -22.55
C ARG A 288 -1.70 -6.07 -23.13
N ALA A 289 -1.37 -7.28 -23.61
CA ALA A 289 -0.02 -7.59 -24.11
C ALA A 289 0.30 -6.83 -25.39
N ALA A 290 -0.65 -6.76 -26.34
CA ALA A 290 -0.52 -6.00 -27.57
C ALA A 290 -0.44 -4.49 -27.27
N LEU A 291 -1.28 -3.99 -26.38
CA LEU A 291 -1.28 -2.59 -25.94
C LEU A 291 0.06 -2.22 -25.27
N GLN A 292 0.60 -3.06 -24.40
CA GLN A 292 1.89 -2.81 -23.75
C GLN A 292 3.03 -2.74 -24.77
N ALA A 293 3.06 -3.66 -25.74
CA ALA A 293 4.04 -3.65 -26.83
C ALA A 293 3.94 -2.39 -27.70
N HIS A 294 2.70 -1.98 -28.03
CA HIS A 294 2.41 -0.76 -28.80
C HIS A 294 2.89 0.52 -28.09
N LEU A 295 2.61 0.65 -26.77
CA LEU A 295 3.06 1.79 -25.97
C LEU A 295 4.59 1.82 -25.86
N LYS A 296 5.22 0.67 -25.63
CA LYS A 296 6.68 0.53 -25.59
C LYS A 296 7.33 0.97 -26.90
N ALA A 297 6.77 0.57 -28.04
CA ALA A 297 7.27 0.97 -29.37
C ALA A 297 7.20 2.49 -29.59
N ARG A 298 6.30 3.19 -28.87
CA ARG A 298 6.15 4.65 -28.86
C ARG A 298 6.94 5.35 -27.75
N GLY A 299 7.80 4.61 -27.05
CA GLY A 299 8.64 5.17 -26.00
C GLY A 299 7.91 5.44 -24.68
N VAL A 300 6.78 4.77 -24.43
CA VAL A 300 6.04 4.82 -23.15
C VAL A 300 6.31 3.56 -22.35
N GLU A 301 6.90 3.70 -21.17
CA GLU A 301 7.07 2.58 -20.23
C GLU A 301 5.78 2.34 -19.44
N THR A 302 5.40 1.07 -19.31
CA THR A 302 4.23 0.63 -18.52
C THR A 302 4.58 -0.59 -17.69
N LEU A 303 3.91 -0.79 -16.57
CA LEU A 303 4.08 -1.95 -15.70
C LEU A 303 2.72 -2.61 -15.41
N ILE A 304 2.75 -3.86 -14.97
CA ILE A 304 1.54 -4.62 -14.63
C ILE A 304 1.48 -4.82 -13.11
N HIS A 305 0.47 -4.27 -12.48
CA HIS A 305 0.23 -4.40 -11.04
C HIS A 305 -1.20 -4.93 -10.79
N TYR A 306 -1.43 -6.30 -10.75
CA TYR A 306 -0.43 -7.37 -10.76
C TYR A 306 -0.84 -8.41 -11.81
N PRO A 307 0.11 -9.09 -12.47
CA PRO A 307 -0.21 -9.97 -13.61
C PRO A 307 -0.86 -11.30 -13.20
N VAL A 308 -0.67 -11.70 -11.94
CA VAL A 308 -1.16 -12.96 -11.37
C VAL A 308 -1.77 -12.67 -10.01
N PRO A 309 -3.02 -13.06 -9.75
CA PRO A 309 -3.61 -12.88 -8.43
C PRO A 309 -2.90 -13.74 -7.38
N ILE A 310 -2.94 -13.30 -6.12
CA ILE A 310 -2.24 -13.98 -5.02
C ILE A 310 -2.69 -15.43 -4.91
N THR A 311 -3.97 -15.72 -5.13
CA THR A 311 -4.56 -17.08 -5.11
C THR A 311 -3.93 -18.05 -6.09
N ARG A 312 -3.31 -17.55 -7.16
CA ARG A 312 -2.65 -18.37 -8.21
C ARG A 312 -1.12 -18.44 -8.02
N GLN A 313 -0.58 -17.83 -6.97
CA GLN A 313 0.85 -17.93 -6.68
C GLN A 313 1.21 -19.34 -6.18
N PRO A 314 2.27 -19.98 -6.70
CA PRO A 314 2.65 -21.34 -6.29
C PRO A 314 2.87 -21.48 -4.78
N ALA A 315 3.39 -20.43 -4.13
CA ALA A 315 3.62 -20.42 -2.68
C ALA A 315 2.33 -20.55 -1.85
N LEU A 316 1.17 -20.20 -2.42
CA LEU A 316 -0.13 -20.26 -1.76
C LEU A 316 -0.92 -21.54 -2.11
N ALA A 317 -0.44 -22.38 -3.02
CA ALA A 317 -1.11 -23.62 -3.41
C ALA A 317 -1.43 -24.57 -2.23
N PRO A 318 -0.56 -24.70 -1.21
CA PRO A 318 -0.87 -25.51 -0.03
C PRO A 318 -2.08 -25.03 0.76
N GLU A 319 -2.39 -23.73 0.71
CA GLU A 319 -3.52 -23.10 1.43
C GLU A 319 -4.88 -23.37 0.75
N ARG A 320 -4.87 -23.93 -0.48
CA ARG A 320 -6.08 -24.18 -1.29
C ARG A 320 -7.03 -22.97 -1.32
N PRO A 321 -6.57 -21.83 -1.81
CA PRO A 321 -7.38 -20.61 -1.84
C PRO A 321 -8.63 -20.80 -2.69
N ALA A 322 -9.70 -20.10 -2.33
CA ALA A 322 -10.94 -20.06 -3.09
C ALA A 322 -10.72 -19.42 -4.47
N ASP A 323 -11.59 -19.75 -5.41
CA ASP A 323 -11.63 -19.09 -6.72
C ASP A 323 -12.11 -17.65 -6.56
N CYS A 324 -11.41 -16.72 -7.24
CA CYS A 324 -11.70 -15.31 -7.25
C CYS A 324 -11.77 -14.79 -8.70
N PRO A 325 -12.88 -15.07 -9.42
CA PRO A 325 -12.96 -14.86 -10.86
C PRO A 325 -12.88 -13.39 -11.27
N VAL A 326 -13.30 -12.45 -10.42
CA VAL A 326 -13.15 -11.02 -10.72
C VAL A 326 -11.68 -10.62 -10.68
N ALA A 327 -10.95 -11.03 -9.65
CA ALA A 327 -9.52 -10.77 -9.56
C ALA A 327 -8.72 -11.46 -10.68
N ASP A 328 -9.07 -12.70 -11.06
CA ASP A 328 -8.45 -13.42 -12.19
C ASP A 328 -8.57 -12.59 -13.48
N ARG A 329 -9.77 -12.08 -13.80
CA ARG A 329 -10.02 -11.24 -14.97
C ARG A 329 -9.25 -9.92 -14.89
N ILE A 330 -9.32 -9.21 -13.76
CA ILE A 330 -8.62 -7.93 -13.61
C ILE A 330 -7.11 -8.10 -13.73
N CYS A 331 -6.52 -9.15 -13.17
CA CYS A 331 -5.10 -9.47 -13.33
C CYS A 331 -4.71 -9.76 -14.79
N ALA A 332 -5.62 -10.32 -15.60
CA ALA A 332 -5.39 -10.52 -17.01
C ALA A 332 -5.36 -9.19 -17.79
N ASP A 333 -6.19 -8.22 -17.43
CA ASP A 333 -6.44 -7.02 -18.22
C ASP A 333 -5.67 -5.77 -17.75
N VAL A 334 -5.23 -5.73 -16.47
CA VAL A 334 -4.66 -4.52 -15.87
C VAL A 334 -3.30 -4.14 -16.43
N LEU A 335 -3.12 -2.85 -16.73
CA LEU A 335 -1.88 -2.20 -17.12
C LEU A 335 -1.78 -0.84 -16.41
N SER A 336 -0.63 -0.54 -15.80
CA SER A 336 -0.41 0.74 -15.14
C SER A 336 0.33 1.71 -16.07
N LEU A 337 -0.24 2.90 -16.24
CA LEU A 337 0.38 4.00 -16.98
C LEU A 337 1.36 4.78 -16.11
N PRO A 338 2.33 5.52 -16.70
CA PRO A 338 3.22 6.40 -15.98
C PRO A 338 2.45 7.41 -15.12
N LEU A 339 2.75 7.49 -13.82
CA LEU A 339 2.18 8.49 -12.93
C LEU A 339 3.12 8.76 -11.75
N HIS A 340 3.76 9.91 -11.75
CA HIS A 340 4.63 10.39 -10.65
C HIS A 340 4.69 11.93 -10.64
N PRO A 341 5.06 12.57 -9.51
CA PRO A 341 5.05 14.05 -9.41
C PRO A 341 5.92 14.77 -10.45
N GLY A 342 6.98 14.11 -10.93
CA GLY A 342 7.86 14.68 -12.00
C GLY A 342 7.31 14.53 -13.42
N LEU A 343 6.16 13.86 -13.62
CA LEU A 343 5.56 13.70 -14.94
C LEU A 343 4.94 15.02 -15.41
N THR A 344 5.19 15.40 -16.68
CA THR A 344 4.60 16.61 -17.24
C THR A 344 3.22 16.35 -17.84
N ARG A 345 2.40 17.40 -17.96
CA ARG A 345 1.11 17.32 -18.70
C ARG A 345 1.31 16.92 -20.14
N GLN A 346 2.36 17.41 -20.80
CA GLN A 346 2.71 17.02 -22.15
C GLN A 346 2.96 15.52 -22.26
N ALA A 347 3.67 14.91 -21.30
CA ALA A 347 3.87 13.46 -21.28
C ALA A 347 2.54 12.69 -21.16
N VAL A 348 1.59 13.18 -20.35
CA VAL A 348 0.23 12.62 -20.27
C VAL A 348 -0.49 12.71 -21.63
N GLU A 349 -0.32 13.83 -22.34
CA GLU A 349 -0.87 14.02 -23.71
C GLU A 349 -0.28 13.02 -24.70
N GLU A 350 1.03 12.83 -24.67
CA GLU A 350 1.74 11.88 -25.53
C GLU A 350 1.30 10.43 -25.23
N VAL A 351 1.15 10.06 -23.95
CA VAL A 351 0.63 8.73 -23.54
C VAL A 351 -0.80 8.53 -24.03
N ALA A 352 -1.68 9.51 -23.87
CA ALA A 352 -3.07 9.43 -24.31
C ALA A 352 -3.15 9.31 -25.86
N ALA A 353 -2.39 10.11 -26.60
CA ALA A 353 -2.31 10.02 -28.07
C ALA A 353 -1.79 8.63 -28.53
N ALA A 354 -0.84 8.05 -27.79
CA ALA A 354 -0.37 6.70 -28.08
C ALA A 354 -1.46 5.64 -27.85
N LEU A 355 -2.29 5.82 -26.82
CA LEU A 355 -3.44 4.94 -26.55
C LEU A 355 -4.53 5.08 -27.62
N ASP A 356 -4.86 6.29 -28.04
CA ASP A 356 -5.87 6.54 -29.09
C ASP A 356 -5.44 5.93 -30.45
N ALA A 357 -4.12 5.86 -30.71
CA ALA A 357 -3.57 5.23 -31.90
C ALA A 357 -3.48 3.70 -31.82
N PHE A 358 -3.89 3.09 -30.72
CA PHE A 358 -3.92 1.64 -30.59
C PHE A 358 -5.15 1.07 -31.27
N HIS A 359 -4.94 0.18 -32.24
CA HIS A 359 -5.97 -0.65 -32.85
C HIS A 359 -5.70 -2.09 -32.45
N ALA A 360 -6.70 -2.73 -31.82
CA ALA A 360 -6.57 -4.14 -31.48
C ALA A 360 -6.27 -4.98 -32.73
N PRO A 361 -5.37 -5.97 -32.65
CA PRO A 361 -5.19 -6.92 -33.74
C PRO A 361 -6.53 -7.60 -34.06
N ALA A 362 -6.82 -7.77 -35.37
CA ALA A 362 -8.02 -8.44 -35.85
C ALA A 362 -7.99 -9.95 -35.48
#